data_62d69f6a30aa0191827119bbb0e3a6be
#
_entry.id   62d69f6a30aa0191827119bbb0e3a6be
#
_cell.length_a   1.000
_cell.length_b   1.000
_cell.length_c   1.000
_cell.angle_alpha   90.00
_cell.angle_beta   90.00
_cell.angle_gamma   90.00
#
_symmetry.space_group_name_H-M   'P 1'
#
loop_
_entity.id
_entity.type
_entity.pdbx_description
1 polymer ?
#
loop_
_entity_poly.entity_id
_entity_poly.type
_entity_poly.pdbx_seq_one_letter_code
_entity_poly.pdbx_strand_id
1 'polypeptide(L)'
;MAITKLLIANRGEIAVRIIRAAQELGIKTVQVYSVADATSLAVQLADEAVEIGPPAAKKSYLNVETILQAAKETGANGIHPGYGFLAENADFADAVEAAGISFVGPTGDMIRSMGDKASARKAAEKAGVPTVPGSDGIITDMEKAAELAEKIGFPVMIKATAGGGGRGIRVAENAEEFAELAPQASAEAKAAFGDGGLYMEKLIGRARHIEVQILGDGNDFIHCFERECSLQRRRQKVWEEAPSSALSNEVREKLCSSAVALARAVEYRGAGTVEYLYDDESGEFFFIEMNTRIQVEHPVTESITGIDLVAEMILIASGEPLSIKQEEIAVRGHSIEVRINAEDPANNFMPFPGIVSELRIPGGPGVRFDHMLYHGYQIPPFYDSLLGKLIVHANTRDAAIIRLKRAAAELNFGELKTTTPLFLDLVEAEDVLAGNIHTKWLEPWLEA
;
A
#
# COMPACT_ATOMS: atom_id res chain seq x y z
N MET A 1 18.32 7.50 19.32
CA MET A 1 18.21 6.98 20.72
C MET A 1 17.57 5.60 20.65
N ALA A 2 18.15 4.58 21.29
CA ALA A 2 17.58 3.24 21.24
C ALA A 2 16.15 3.22 21.81
N ILE A 3 15.23 2.60 21.05
CA ILE A 3 13.84 2.40 21.50
C ILE A 3 13.81 1.24 22.49
N THR A 4 13.31 1.48 23.68
CA THR A 4 13.18 0.46 24.75
C THR A 4 11.73 0.16 25.10
N LYS A 5 10.83 1.07 24.77
CA LYS A 5 9.38 0.92 24.90
C LYS A 5 8.70 1.58 23.71
N LEU A 6 7.97 0.79 22.94
CA LEU A 6 7.31 1.19 21.70
C LEU A 6 5.79 1.30 21.92
N LEU A 7 5.22 2.46 21.62
CA LEU A 7 3.77 2.64 21.52
C LEU A 7 3.32 2.33 20.09
N ILE A 8 2.29 1.50 19.96
CA ILE A 8 1.68 1.13 18.68
C ILE A 8 0.45 2.02 18.46
N ALA A 9 0.58 3.01 17.55
CA ALA A 9 -0.47 3.98 17.23
C ALA A 9 -1.35 3.47 16.07
N ASN A 10 -1.82 2.24 16.18
CA ASN A 10 -2.65 1.57 15.18
C ASN A 10 -3.48 0.47 15.84
N ARG A 11 -4.26 -0.27 15.03
CA ARG A 11 -5.13 -1.38 15.44
C ARG A 11 -5.06 -2.54 14.45
N GLY A 12 -5.84 -3.58 14.72
CA GLY A 12 -6.02 -4.67 13.77
C GLY A 12 -4.79 -5.57 13.64
N GLU A 13 -4.63 -6.18 12.47
CA GLU A 13 -3.56 -7.13 12.23
C GLU A 13 -2.17 -6.48 12.26
N ILE A 14 -2.06 -5.22 11.79
CA ILE A 14 -0.77 -4.52 11.78
C ILE A 14 -0.29 -4.19 13.19
N ALA A 15 -1.19 -3.90 14.12
CA ALA A 15 -0.82 -3.71 15.53
C ALA A 15 -0.25 -5.00 16.12
N VAL A 16 -0.88 -6.16 15.85
CA VAL A 16 -0.35 -7.47 16.23
C VAL A 16 1.01 -7.75 15.62
N ARG A 17 1.19 -7.41 14.33
CA ARG A 17 2.46 -7.58 13.61
C ARG A 17 3.58 -6.75 14.23
N ILE A 18 3.31 -5.49 14.56
CA ILE A 18 4.30 -4.60 15.19
C ILE A 18 4.64 -5.07 16.61
N ILE A 19 3.65 -5.48 17.40
CA ILE A 19 3.88 -6.02 18.76
C ILE A 19 4.83 -7.20 18.70
N ARG A 20 4.61 -8.16 17.79
CA ARG A 20 5.47 -9.33 17.64
C ARG A 20 6.90 -8.97 17.28
N ALA A 21 7.09 -8.06 16.31
CA ALA A 21 8.44 -7.60 15.94
C ALA A 21 9.16 -6.91 17.11
N ALA A 22 8.46 -6.03 17.86
CA ALA A 22 9.02 -5.35 19.01
C ALA A 22 9.41 -6.34 20.12
N GLN A 23 8.57 -7.34 20.40
CA GLN A 23 8.84 -8.37 21.40
C GLN A 23 10.06 -9.24 21.02
N GLU A 24 10.21 -9.61 19.75
CA GLU A 24 11.39 -10.35 19.24
C GLU A 24 12.68 -9.53 19.35
N LEU A 25 12.59 -8.19 19.27
CA LEU A 25 13.70 -7.27 19.54
C LEU A 25 13.93 -6.99 21.05
N GLY A 26 13.13 -7.59 21.93
CA GLY A 26 13.21 -7.35 23.38
C GLY A 26 12.70 -5.98 23.83
N ILE A 27 11.89 -5.31 23.00
CA ILE A 27 11.31 -3.99 23.24
C ILE A 27 9.95 -4.13 23.91
N LYS A 28 9.70 -3.40 24.99
CA LYS A 28 8.39 -3.35 25.65
C LYS A 28 7.36 -2.67 24.76
N THR A 29 6.12 -3.12 24.83
CA THR A 29 5.04 -2.69 23.95
C THR A 29 3.89 -2.02 24.71
N VAL A 30 3.38 -0.92 24.14
CA VAL A 30 2.18 -0.21 24.63
C VAL A 30 1.19 -0.16 23.48
N GLN A 31 0.03 -0.83 23.62
CA GLN A 31 -1.05 -0.76 22.64
C GLN A 31 -2.04 0.34 23.01
N VAL A 32 -2.26 1.31 22.11
CA VAL A 32 -3.40 2.23 22.27
C VAL A 32 -4.66 1.62 21.66
N TYR A 33 -5.82 1.85 22.28
CA TYR A 33 -7.07 1.29 21.77
C TYR A 33 -8.26 2.22 22.00
N SER A 34 -9.21 2.22 21.08
CA SER A 34 -10.53 2.80 21.33
C SER A 34 -11.39 1.82 22.15
N VAL A 35 -12.45 2.31 22.77
CA VAL A 35 -13.41 1.45 23.53
C VAL A 35 -13.87 0.24 22.71
N ALA A 36 -14.02 0.38 21.38
CA ALA A 36 -14.43 -0.73 20.52
C ALA A 36 -13.40 -1.85 20.38
N ASP A 37 -12.13 -1.56 20.62
CA ASP A 37 -11.02 -2.50 20.50
C ASP A 37 -10.48 -2.99 21.86
N ALA A 38 -11.18 -2.71 22.97
CA ALA A 38 -10.73 -3.05 24.33
C ALA A 38 -10.42 -4.55 24.52
N THR A 39 -11.04 -5.42 23.75
CA THR A 39 -10.83 -6.87 23.78
C THR A 39 -9.99 -7.38 22.62
N SER A 40 -9.40 -6.50 21.80
CA SER A 40 -8.63 -6.90 20.62
C SER A 40 -7.41 -7.75 20.97
N LEU A 41 -6.97 -8.59 20.02
CA LEU A 41 -5.78 -9.43 20.21
C LEU A 41 -4.53 -8.58 20.48
N ALA A 42 -4.41 -7.40 19.87
CA ALA A 42 -3.29 -6.48 20.10
C ALA A 42 -3.23 -6.02 21.58
N VAL A 43 -4.37 -5.68 22.17
CA VAL A 43 -4.47 -5.33 23.59
C VAL A 43 -4.07 -6.50 24.50
N GLN A 44 -4.43 -7.75 24.12
CA GLN A 44 -4.08 -8.94 24.89
C GLN A 44 -2.58 -9.30 24.81
N LEU A 45 -1.90 -8.98 23.71
CA LEU A 45 -0.52 -9.35 23.46
C LEU A 45 0.49 -8.31 23.96
N ALA A 46 0.11 -7.04 24.04
CA ALA A 46 1.00 -5.97 24.47
C ALA A 46 1.32 -6.06 25.96
N ASP A 47 2.50 -5.54 26.38
CA ASP A 47 2.86 -5.47 27.80
C ASP A 47 1.96 -4.48 28.58
N GLU A 48 1.55 -3.39 27.95
CA GLU A 48 0.65 -2.36 28.48
C GLU A 48 -0.38 -1.96 27.42
N ALA A 49 -1.54 -1.50 27.87
CA ALA A 49 -2.59 -1.00 26.96
C ALA A 49 -3.23 0.26 27.53
N VAL A 50 -3.51 1.24 26.65
CA VAL A 50 -4.07 2.55 27.03
C VAL A 50 -5.30 2.85 26.17
N GLU A 51 -6.43 3.12 26.83
CA GLU A 51 -7.63 3.59 26.16
C GLU A 51 -7.47 5.05 25.71
N ILE A 52 -7.71 5.30 24.41
CA ILE A 52 -7.53 6.63 23.80
C ILE A 52 -8.85 7.28 23.36
N GLY A 53 -9.99 6.71 23.74
CA GLY A 53 -11.29 7.32 23.51
C GLY A 53 -12.33 6.44 22.82
N PRO A 54 -13.42 7.06 22.32
CA PRO A 54 -14.56 6.35 21.76
C PRO A 54 -14.23 5.73 20.38
N PRO A 55 -15.14 4.89 19.80
CA PRO A 55 -14.90 4.17 18.55
C PRO A 55 -14.58 5.05 17.33
N ALA A 56 -15.11 6.29 17.28
CA ALA A 56 -14.87 7.20 16.16
C ALA A 56 -13.38 7.52 16.03
N ALA A 57 -12.76 7.16 14.89
CA ALA A 57 -11.33 7.33 14.66
C ALA A 57 -10.82 8.76 14.91
N LYS A 58 -11.59 9.79 14.52
CA LYS A 58 -11.26 11.21 14.79
C LYS A 58 -11.12 11.55 16.28
N LYS A 59 -11.71 10.74 17.17
CA LYS A 59 -11.69 10.95 18.62
C LYS A 59 -10.79 9.94 19.35
N SER A 60 -10.08 9.09 18.62
CA SER A 60 -9.18 8.04 19.13
C SER A 60 -7.91 7.95 18.26
N TYR A 61 -7.86 7.04 17.27
CA TYR A 61 -6.66 6.74 16.46
C TYR A 61 -6.15 7.91 15.60
N LEU A 62 -6.96 8.94 15.35
CA LEU A 62 -6.58 10.19 14.66
C LEU A 62 -6.39 11.37 15.63
N ASN A 63 -6.46 11.13 16.94
CA ASN A 63 -6.24 12.17 17.95
C ASN A 63 -4.78 12.19 18.41
N VAL A 64 -4.01 13.09 17.83
CA VAL A 64 -2.57 13.24 18.09
C VAL A 64 -2.29 13.52 19.57
N GLU A 65 -3.06 14.42 20.20
CA GLU A 65 -2.84 14.80 21.61
C GLU A 65 -3.00 13.61 22.55
N THR A 66 -4.05 12.81 22.36
CA THR A 66 -4.33 11.64 23.20
C THR A 66 -3.25 10.56 23.04
N ILE A 67 -2.74 10.34 21.81
CA ILE A 67 -1.68 9.38 21.55
C ILE A 67 -0.37 9.84 22.19
N LEU A 68 0.00 11.11 22.06
CA LEU A 68 1.20 11.68 22.69
C LEU A 68 1.10 11.65 24.22
N GLN A 69 -0.09 11.89 24.79
CA GLN A 69 -0.33 11.79 26.21
C GLN A 69 -0.13 10.33 26.69
N ALA A 70 -0.69 9.35 25.98
CA ALA A 70 -0.48 7.93 26.28
C ALA A 70 1.01 7.53 26.26
N ALA A 71 1.76 8.03 25.28
CA ALA A 71 3.21 7.79 25.22
C ALA A 71 3.97 8.38 26.42
N LYS A 72 3.60 9.60 26.84
CA LYS A 72 4.17 10.25 28.03
C LYS A 72 3.86 9.48 29.31
N GLU A 73 2.61 9.10 29.50
CA GLU A 73 2.16 8.41 30.73
C GLU A 73 2.79 7.04 30.89
N THR A 74 3.00 6.31 29.79
CA THR A 74 3.63 5.00 29.80
C THR A 74 5.15 5.05 29.75
N GLY A 75 5.73 6.20 29.44
CA GLY A 75 7.17 6.35 29.24
C GLY A 75 7.66 5.67 27.94
N ALA A 76 6.81 5.52 26.93
CA ALA A 76 7.22 5.05 25.62
C ALA A 76 8.15 6.07 24.97
N ASN A 77 9.28 5.57 24.42
CA ASN A 77 10.28 6.42 23.76
C ASN A 77 10.35 6.17 22.24
N GLY A 78 9.41 5.38 21.71
CA GLY A 78 9.17 5.20 20.29
C GLY A 78 7.68 5.08 19.99
N ILE A 79 7.24 5.55 18.82
CA ILE A 79 5.86 5.39 18.31
C ILE A 79 5.91 4.80 16.91
N HIS A 80 5.20 3.68 16.71
CA HIS A 80 5.01 3.07 15.38
C HIS A 80 3.59 3.30 14.87
N PRO A 81 3.40 4.03 13.78
CA PRO A 81 2.07 4.36 13.26
C PRO A 81 1.45 3.24 12.41
N GLY A 82 2.21 2.21 12.02
CA GLY A 82 1.78 1.18 11.07
C GLY A 82 1.48 1.75 9.68
N TYR A 83 0.29 1.47 9.16
CA TYR A 83 -0.25 2.04 7.92
C TYR A 83 -1.67 2.60 8.16
N GLY A 84 -2.15 3.50 7.28
CA GLY A 84 -3.41 4.22 7.49
C GLY A 84 -3.34 5.17 8.68
N PHE A 85 -4.48 5.63 9.18
CA PHE A 85 -4.59 6.61 10.27
C PHE A 85 -3.56 7.75 10.19
N LEU A 86 -2.59 7.80 11.11
CA LEU A 86 -1.59 8.86 11.21
C LEU A 86 -0.25 8.50 10.55
N ALA A 87 -0.14 7.36 9.86
CA ALA A 87 1.13 6.89 9.31
C ALA A 87 1.76 7.84 8.28
N GLU A 88 0.93 8.57 7.52
CA GLU A 88 1.36 9.57 6.53
C GLU A 88 0.99 11.01 6.95
N ASN A 89 0.84 11.23 8.25
CA ASN A 89 0.57 12.56 8.79
C ASN A 89 1.89 13.22 9.24
N ALA A 90 2.35 14.20 8.46
CA ALA A 90 3.61 14.90 8.72
C ALA A 90 3.61 15.66 10.04
N ASP A 91 2.49 16.29 10.39
CA ASP A 91 2.38 17.06 11.64
C ASP A 91 2.41 16.15 12.86
N PHE A 92 1.91 14.92 12.73
CA PHE A 92 2.06 13.90 13.77
C PHE A 92 3.52 13.46 13.94
N ALA A 93 4.22 13.18 12.84
CA ALA A 93 5.63 12.81 12.88
C ALA A 93 6.46 13.92 13.58
N ASP A 94 6.24 15.18 13.19
CA ASP A 94 6.91 16.34 13.81
C ASP A 94 6.58 16.48 15.31
N ALA A 95 5.31 16.29 15.68
CA ALA A 95 4.88 16.38 17.07
C ALA A 95 5.49 15.28 17.96
N VAL A 96 5.65 14.06 17.42
CA VAL A 96 6.32 12.94 18.09
C VAL A 96 7.80 13.27 18.32
N GLU A 97 8.50 13.71 17.28
CA GLU A 97 9.92 14.06 17.37
C GLU A 97 10.16 15.28 18.27
N ALA A 98 9.30 16.30 18.21
CA ALA A 98 9.34 17.46 19.10
C ALA A 98 9.11 17.08 20.58
N ALA A 99 8.38 16.01 20.85
CA ALA A 99 8.21 15.45 22.20
C ALA A 99 9.43 14.64 22.70
N GLY A 100 10.48 14.49 21.88
CA GLY A 100 11.68 13.69 22.20
C GLY A 100 11.45 12.19 22.09
N ILE A 101 10.43 11.77 21.32
CA ILE A 101 10.05 10.38 21.06
C ILE A 101 10.45 10.03 19.63
N SER A 102 11.01 8.83 19.38
CA SER A 102 11.36 8.38 18.04
C SER A 102 10.10 8.01 17.24
N PHE A 103 9.92 8.65 16.09
CA PHE A 103 8.88 8.23 15.12
C PHE A 103 9.42 7.09 14.25
N VAL A 104 8.71 5.95 14.24
CA VAL A 104 9.09 4.80 13.40
C VAL A 104 8.56 5.01 12.00
N GLY A 105 9.34 5.69 11.18
CA GLY A 105 9.00 6.11 9.83
C GLY A 105 9.88 7.26 9.34
N PRO A 106 9.53 7.86 8.18
CA PRO A 106 10.23 9.01 7.64
C PRO A 106 9.97 10.28 8.45
N THR A 107 10.72 11.33 8.18
CA THR A 107 10.51 12.65 8.80
C THR A 107 9.25 13.32 8.27
N GLY A 108 8.70 14.29 9.01
CA GLY A 108 7.56 15.08 8.55
C GLY A 108 7.80 15.75 7.19
N ASP A 109 9.02 16.24 6.94
CA ASP A 109 9.37 16.86 5.66
C ASP A 109 9.38 15.86 4.49
N MET A 110 9.84 14.63 4.71
CA MET A 110 9.76 13.56 3.69
C MET A 110 8.31 13.20 3.40
N ILE A 111 7.47 13.07 4.44
CA ILE A 111 6.03 12.80 4.30
C ILE A 111 5.36 13.92 3.48
N ARG A 112 5.62 15.18 3.79
CA ARG A 112 5.06 16.34 3.04
C ARG A 112 5.51 16.34 1.59
N SER A 113 6.81 16.15 1.36
CA SER A 113 7.40 16.19 0.02
C SER A 113 6.86 15.09 -0.88
N MET A 114 6.72 13.86 -0.36
CA MET A 114 6.23 12.72 -1.15
C MET A 114 4.70 12.63 -1.18
N GLY A 115 4.00 13.20 -0.19
CA GLY A 115 2.54 13.26 -0.15
C GLY A 115 1.94 14.30 -1.09
N ASP A 116 2.69 15.34 -1.48
CA ASP A 116 2.29 16.29 -2.50
C ASP A 116 2.64 15.76 -3.90
N LYS A 117 1.63 15.47 -4.72
CA LYS A 117 1.81 14.84 -6.04
C LYS A 117 2.75 15.59 -6.97
N ALA A 118 2.69 16.93 -6.95
CA ALA A 118 3.54 17.75 -7.81
C ALA A 118 5.01 17.72 -7.33
N SER A 119 5.22 17.77 -6.02
CA SER A 119 6.54 17.68 -5.40
C SER A 119 7.16 16.29 -5.61
N ALA A 120 6.37 15.23 -5.40
CA ALA A 120 6.81 13.84 -5.61
C ALA A 120 7.20 13.58 -7.07
N ARG A 121 6.38 14.06 -8.04
CA ARG A 121 6.69 13.97 -9.47
C ARG A 121 7.99 14.69 -9.82
N LYS A 122 8.18 15.93 -9.34
CA LYS A 122 9.42 16.69 -9.56
C LYS A 122 10.65 16.01 -8.96
N ALA A 123 10.50 15.41 -7.76
CA ALA A 123 11.57 14.65 -7.14
C ALA A 123 11.93 13.41 -7.97
N ALA A 124 10.92 12.68 -8.48
CA ALA A 124 11.10 11.54 -9.37
C ALA A 124 11.82 11.94 -10.68
N GLU A 125 11.36 12.99 -11.35
CA GLU A 125 11.99 13.51 -12.58
C GLU A 125 13.44 13.93 -12.34
N LYS A 126 13.72 14.63 -11.23
CA LYS A 126 15.07 15.02 -10.84
C LYS A 126 15.98 13.82 -10.56
N ALA A 127 15.42 12.75 -10.02
CA ALA A 127 16.13 11.48 -9.79
C ALA A 127 16.27 10.62 -11.05
N GLY A 128 15.74 11.06 -12.21
CA GLY A 128 15.75 10.30 -13.45
C GLY A 128 14.75 9.16 -13.52
N VAL A 129 13.75 9.17 -12.64
CA VAL A 129 12.67 8.17 -12.62
C VAL A 129 11.63 8.51 -13.68
N PRO A 130 11.27 7.57 -14.58
CA PRO A 130 10.26 7.84 -15.60
C PRO A 130 8.90 8.19 -14.99
N THR A 131 8.30 9.27 -15.45
CA THR A 131 6.92 9.67 -15.07
C THR A 131 5.99 9.51 -16.25
N VAL A 132 4.68 9.33 -15.98
CA VAL A 132 3.69 9.22 -17.08
C VAL A 132 3.83 10.43 -18.00
N PRO A 133 4.07 10.26 -19.32
CA PRO A 133 4.13 11.37 -20.24
C PRO A 133 2.84 12.19 -20.19
N GLY A 134 2.98 13.50 -20.06
CA GLY A 134 1.82 14.38 -19.88
C GLY A 134 2.19 15.84 -20.00
N SER A 135 1.24 16.71 -19.66
CA SER A 135 1.43 18.16 -19.69
C SER A 135 2.18 18.66 -18.45
N ASP A 136 3.10 19.60 -18.65
CA ASP A 136 3.77 20.35 -17.58
C ASP A 136 2.85 21.45 -17.03
N GLY A 137 1.76 21.05 -16.39
CA GLY A 137 0.78 21.98 -15.85
C GLY A 137 -0.46 22.16 -16.72
N ILE A 138 -1.19 23.25 -16.47
CA ILE A 138 -2.48 23.55 -17.09
C ILE A 138 -2.29 24.00 -18.52
N ILE A 139 -3.00 23.37 -19.46
CA ILE A 139 -3.06 23.73 -20.86
C ILE A 139 -4.31 24.58 -21.10
N THR A 140 -4.14 25.77 -21.65
CA THR A 140 -5.22 26.68 -22.07
C THR A 140 -5.23 26.94 -23.58
N ASP A 141 -4.12 26.61 -24.26
CA ASP A 141 -3.91 26.77 -25.69
C ASP A 141 -4.13 25.43 -26.40
N MET A 142 -5.17 25.33 -27.21
CA MET A 142 -5.57 24.08 -27.88
C MET A 142 -4.63 23.64 -29.00
N GLU A 143 -3.93 24.60 -29.66
CA GLU A 143 -2.95 24.26 -30.70
C GLU A 143 -1.73 23.55 -30.05
N LYS A 144 -1.21 24.13 -28.97
CA LYS A 144 -0.14 23.52 -28.17
C LYS A 144 -0.55 22.21 -27.52
N ALA A 145 -1.84 22.10 -27.14
CA ALA A 145 -2.39 20.84 -26.62
C ALA A 145 -2.34 19.73 -27.67
N ALA A 146 -2.70 20.04 -28.92
CA ALA A 146 -2.63 19.06 -30.02
C ALA A 146 -1.19 18.61 -30.34
N GLU A 147 -0.25 19.56 -30.44
CA GLU A 147 1.16 19.25 -30.61
C GLU A 147 1.73 18.36 -29.49
N LEU A 148 1.32 18.66 -28.26
CA LEU A 148 1.73 17.88 -27.10
C LEU A 148 1.12 16.47 -27.11
N ALA A 149 -0.16 16.32 -27.51
CA ALA A 149 -0.82 15.02 -27.63
C ALA A 149 -0.11 14.11 -28.65
N GLU A 150 0.30 14.68 -29.82
CA GLU A 150 1.10 13.96 -30.82
C GLU A 150 2.46 13.53 -30.26
N LYS A 151 3.12 14.40 -29.49
CA LYS A 151 4.41 14.10 -28.86
C LYS A 151 4.31 13.02 -27.78
N ILE A 152 3.25 13.03 -26.97
CA ILE A 152 2.96 12.02 -25.93
C ILE A 152 2.65 10.67 -26.59
N GLY A 153 2.00 10.71 -27.75
CA GLY A 153 1.47 9.52 -28.45
C GLY A 153 0.11 9.07 -27.91
N PHE A 154 -0.78 8.76 -28.83
CA PHE A 154 -2.14 8.29 -28.52
C PHE A 154 -2.16 6.82 -28.03
N PRO A 155 -3.16 6.43 -27.23
CA PRO A 155 -4.26 7.27 -26.72
C PRO A 155 -3.84 8.20 -25.58
N VAL A 156 -4.51 9.35 -25.49
CA VAL A 156 -4.29 10.33 -24.40
C VAL A 156 -5.54 10.54 -23.57
N MET A 157 -5.34 10.75 -22.27
CA MET A 157 -6.38 11.09 -21.32
C MET A 157 -6.38 12.61 -21.09
N ILE A 158 -7.51 13.24 -21.34
CA ILE A 158 -7.76 14.67 -21.13
C ILE A 158 -8.50 14.83 -19.81
N LYS A 159 -7.99 15.66 -18.90
CA LYS A 159 -8.55 15.90 -17.57
C LYS A 159 -8.79 17.40 -17.37
N ALA A 160 -9.98 17.78 -16.93
CA ALA A 160 -10.25 19.16 -16.52
C ALA A 160 -9.60 19.48 -15.18
N THR A 161 -9.01 20.68 -15.02
CA THR A 161 -8.33 21.15 -13.80
C THR A 161 -9.21 21.13 -12.57
N ALA A 162 -10.48 21.45 -12.72
CA ALA A 162 -11.46 21.56 -11.66
C ALA A 162 -12.38 20.33 -11.56
N GLY A 163 -12.11 19.24 -12.30
CA GLY A 163 -12.88 17.99 -12.30
C GLY A 163 -12.51 17.07 -11.13
N GLY A 164 -13.51 16.49 -10.48
CA GLY A 164 -13.34 15.46 -9.44
C GLY A 164 -14.33 14.29 -9.65
N GLY A 165 -13.99 13.09 -9.13
CA GLY A 165 -14.89 11.94 -9.16
C GLY A 165 -15.19 11.36 -10.56
N GLY A 166 -14.25 11.47 -11.51
CA GLY A 166 -14.40 10.95 -12.89
C GLY A 166 -15.16 11.88 -13.85
N ARG A 167 -15.67 13.00 -13.39
CA ARG A 167 -16.28 14.03 -14.26
C ARG A 167 -15.20 14.91 -14.88
N GLY A 168 -15.29 15.13 -16.20
CA GLY A 168 -14.30 15.92 -16.95
C GLY A 168 -13.08 15.13 -17.41
N ILE A 169 -13.13 13.79 -17.43
CA ILE A 169 -12.12 12.93 -18.03
C ILE A 169 -12.65 12.44 -19.38
N ARG A 170 -11.84 12.57 -20.44
CA ARG A 170 -12.09 12.05 -21.77
C ARG A 170 -10.86 11.33 -22.28
N VAL A 171 -11.06 10.34 -23.13
CA VAL A 171 -9.96 9.63 -23.81
C VAL A 171 -10.07 9.96 -25.29
N ALA A 172 -8.96 10.34 -25.90
CA ALA A 172 -8.81 10.50 -27.33
C ALA A 172 -7.88 9.42 -27.86
N GLU A 173 -8.36 8.61 -28.80
CA GLU A 173 -7.61 7.48 -29.38
C GLU A 173 -6.67 7.94 -30.52
N ASN A 174 -6.92 9.14 -31.06
CA ASN A 174 -6.17 9.73 -32.19
C ASN A 174 -6.30 11.26 -32.22
N ALA A 175 -5.58 11.90 -33.13
CA ALA A 175 -5.54 13.35 -33.26
C ALA A 175 -6.89 13.96 -33.66
N GLU A 176 -7.71 13.26 -34.46
CA GLU A 176 -9.04 13.72 -34.89
C GLU A 176 -10.00 13.79 -33.69
N GLU A 177 -10.04 12.74 -32.90
CA GLU A 177 -10.82 12.70 -31.66
C GLU A 177 -10.34 13.73 -30.64
N PHE A 178 -9.02 13.92 -30.52
CA PHE A 178 -8.46 14.91 -29.65
C PHE A 178 -8.93 16.32 -30.01
N ALA A 179 -8.90 16.68 -31.30
CA ALA A 179 -9.35 17.97 -31.79
C ALA A 179 -10.82 18.25 -31.51
N GLU A 180 -11.65 17.22 -31.42
CA GLU A 180 -13.06 17.34 -31.06
C GLU A 180 -13.26 17.40 -29.54
N LEU A 181 -12.64 16.47 -28.78
CA LEU A 181 -12.91 16.25 -27.36
C LEU A 181 -12.26 17.28 -26.43
N ALA A 182 -11.06 17.80 -26.77
CA ALA A 182 -10.35 18.73 -25.91
C ALA A 182 -11.07 20.09 -25.78
N PRO A 183 -11.56 20.73 -26.85
CA PRO A 183 -12.34 21.95 -26.74
C PRO A 183 -13.66 21.75 -25.96
N GLN A 184 -14.33 20.60 -26.14
CA GLN A 184 -15.55 20.27 -25.40
C GLN A 184 -15.27 20.14 -23.91
N ALA A 185 -14.22 19.42 -23.53
CA ALA A 185 -13.81 19.26 -22.13
C ALA A 185 -13.48 20.61 -21.47
N SER A 186 -12.78 21.49 -22.20
CA SER A 186 -12.46 22.84 -21.74
C SER A 186 -13.70 23.69 -21.55
N ALA A 187 -14.64 23.66 -22.51
CA ALA A 187 -15.88 24.43 -22.43
C ALA A 187 -16.77 23.96 -21.26
N GLU A 188 -16.91 22.66 -21.07
CA GLU A 188 -17.66 22.07 -19.95
C GLU A 188 -17.04 22.44 -18.59
N ALA A 189 -15.71 22.34 -18.48
CA ALA A 189 -14.99 22.72 -17.26
C ALA A 189 -15.19 24.20 -16.95
N LYS A 190 -15.10 25.08 -17.97
CA LYS A 190 -15.34 26.50 -17.81
C LYS A 190 -16.77 26.83 -17.40
N ALA A 191 -17.75 26.11 -17.95
CA ALA A 191 -19.16 26.29 -17.59
C ALA A 191 -19.48 25.84 -16.17
N ALA A 192 -18.89 24.70 -15.74
CA ALA A 192 -19.15 24.09 -14.44
C ALA A 192 -18.36 24.72 -13.29
N PHE A 193 -17.13 25.16 -13.55
CA PHE A 193 -16.16 25.50 -12.51
C PHE A 193 -15.52 26.89 -12.71
N GLY A 194 -15.81 27.57 -13.83
CA GLY A 194 -15.24 28.88 -14.14
C GLY A 194 -13.83 28.86 -14.73
N ASP A 195 -13.17 27.68 -14.78
CA ASP A 195 -11.85 27.46 -15.33
C ASP A 195 -11.90 26.37 -16.40
N GLY A 196 -11.43 26.68 -17.61
CA GLY A 196 -11.37 25.76 -18.75
C GLY A 196 -10.00 25.09 -18.96
N GLY A 197 -9.12 25.18 -17.99
CA GLY A 197 -7.80 24.55 -18.03
C GLY A 197 -7.89 23.04 -18.09
N LEU A 198 -7.00 22.42 -18.87
CA LEU A 198 -6.91 20.97 -19.04
C LEU A 198 -5.53 20.47 -18.63
N TYR A 199 -5.49 19.24 -18.17
CA TYR A 199 -4.29 18.40 -18.09
C TYR A 199 -4.42 17.27 -19.10
N MET A 200 -3.29 16.80 -19.58
CA MET A 200 -3.22 15.65 -20.49
C MET A 200 -2.18 14.67 -20.01
N GLU A 201 -2.50 13.38 -20.10
CA GLU A 201 -1.57 12.29 -19.79
C GLU A 201 -1.73 11.15 -20.80
N LYS A 202 -0.65 10.39 -21.05
CA LYS A 202 -0.70 9.15 -21.84
C LYS A 202 -1.65 8.17 -21.16
N LEU A 203 -2.58 7.57 -21.89
CA LEU A 203 -3.40 6.48 -21.40
C LEU A 203 -2.67 5.15 -21.56
N ILE A 204 -2.50 4.45 -20.46
CA ILE A 204 -1.93 3.10 -20.47
C ILE A 204 -3.09 2.11 -20.45
N GLY A 205 -3.29 1.40 -21.55
CA GLY A 205 -4.45 0.52 -21.75
C GLY A 205 -4.42 -0.72 -20.84
N ARG A 206 -3.32 -1.45 -20.89
CA ARG A 206 -3.07 -2.66 -20.08
C ARG A 206 -2.03 -2.37 -18.98
N ALA A 207 -2.44 -1.54 -18.04
CA ALA A 207 -1.57 -1.16 -16.94
C ALA A 207 -1.52 -2.24 -15.85
N ARG A 208 -0.31 -2.63 -15.44
CA ARG A 208 -0.06 -3.37 -14.20
C ARG A 208 0.36 -2.40 -13.10
N HIS A 209 -0.01 -2.73 -11.89
CA HIS A 209 0.44 -2.02 -10.70
C HIS A 209 1.66 -2.76 -10.14
N ILE A 210 2.82 -2.19 -10.35
CA ILE A 210 4.10 -2.71 -9.83
C ILE A 210 4.63 -1.72 -8.80
N GLU A 211 5.18 -2.23 -7.73
CA GLU A 211 5.71 -1.38 -6.66
C GLU A 211 7.01 -1.94 -6.09
N VAL A 212 7.92 -1.08 -5.69
CA VAL A 212 9.23 -1.45 -5.14
C VAL A 212 9.31 -1.12 -3.67
N GLN A 213 9.64 -2.12 -2.85
CA GLN A 213 9.92 -1.91 -1.43
C GLN A 213 11.29 -1.29 -1.24
N ILE A 214 11.32 -0.14 -0.57
CA ILE A 214 12.53 0.56 -0.18
C ILE A 214 12.74 0.47 1.33
N LEU A 215 14.00 0.33 1.74
CA LEU A 215 14.49 0.63 3.07
C LEU A 215 15.61 1.67 2.97
N GLY A 216 15.59 2.66 3.86
CA GLY A 216 16.62 3.68 3.97
C GLY A 216 16.87 4.06 5.41
N ASP A 217 18.10 4.38 5.78
CA ASP A 217 18.48 4.91 7.10
C ASP A 217 18.83 6.41 7.06
N GLY A 218 18.62 7.05 5.90
CA GLY A 218 19.00 8.43 5.61
C GLY A 218 20.38 8.59 4.97
N ASN A 219 21.21 7.54 4.98
CA ASN A 219 22.55 7.50 4.37
C ASN A 219 22.64 6.41 3.30
N ASP A 220 22.23 5.20 3.65
CA ASP A 220 22.21 4.04 2.79
C ASP A 220 20.76 3.71 2.39
N PHE A 221 20.58 3.25 1.13
CA PHE A 221 19.29 2.98 0.54
C PHE A 221 19.34 1.69 -0.26
N ILE A 222 18.42 0.78 0.03
CA ILE A 222 18.30 -0.52 -0.64
C ILE A 222 16.85 -0.73 -1.13
N HIS A 223 16.71 -1.59 -2.13
CA HIS A 223 15.41 -2.16 -2.50
C HIS A 223 15.31 -3.62 -2.05
N CYS A 224 14.12 -4.03 -1.68
CA CYS A 224 13.78 -5.41 -1.35
C CYS A 224 12.96 -6.06 -2.47
N PHE A 225 13.26 -5.72 -3.72
CA PHE A 225 12.55 -6.11 -4.93
C PHE A 225 11.13 -5.56 -5.03
N GLU A 226 10.45 -5.98 -6.09
CA GLU A 226 9.12 -5.50 -6.42
C GLU A 226 8.02 -6.48 -6.02
N ARG A 227 6.82 -5.93 -5.95
CA ARG A 227 5.54 -6.63 -5.83
C ARG A 227 4.64 -6.27 -7.00
N GLU A 228 3.76 -7.18 -7.39
CA GLU A 228 2.67 -6.92 -8.31
C GLU A 228 1.34 -6.90 -7.57
N CYS A 229 0.56 -5.83 -7.75
CA CYS A 229 -0.71 -5.57 -7.09
C CYS A 229 -1.81 -5.24 -8.11
N SER A 230 -1.80 -5.93 -9.26
CA SER A 230 -2.70 -5.61 -10.38
C SER A 230 -4.14 -6.10 -10.16
N LEU A 231 -4.37 -7.13 -9.33
CA LEU A 231 -5.72 -7.57 -8.98
C LEU A 231 -6.33 -6.63 -7.94
N GLN A 232 -7.18 -5.74 -8.44
CA GLN A 232 -7.81 -4.69 -7.64
C GLN A 232 -9.32 -4.68 -7.86
N ARG A 233 -10.07 -4.46 -6.78
CA ARG A 233 -11.49 -4.17 -6.82
C ARG A 233 -11.72 -2.74 -6.36
N ARG A 234 -12.37 -1.90 -7.19
CA ARG A 234 -12.59 -0.47 -6.89
C ARG A 234 -11.31 0.25 -6.44
N ARG A 235 -10.19 -0.05 -7.10
CA ARG A 235 -8.85 0.45 -6.80
C ARG A 235 -8.28 0.00 -5.45
N GLN A 236 -8.87 -1.00 -4.80
CA GLN A 236 -8.32 -1.64 -3.62
C GLN A 236 -7.65 -2.95 -4.03
N LYS A 237 -6.40 -3.13 -3.66
CA LYS A 237 -5.63 -4.35 -3.84
C LYS A 237 -6.30 -5.50 -3.09
N VAL A 238 -6.46 -6.65 -3.71
CA VAL A 238 -7.07 -7.85 -3.10
C VAL A 238 -6.15 -9.05 -3.13
N TRP A 239 -5.19 -9.07 -4.07
CA TRP A 239 -4.19 -10.10 -4.28
C TRP A 239 -2.88 -9.42 -4.67
N GLU A 240 -1.83 -9.75 -3.96
CA GLU A 240 -0.49 -9.23 -4.16
C GLU A 240 0.49 -10.39 -4.30
N GLU A 241 1.46 -10.28 -5.20
CA GLU A 241 2.49 -11.30 -5.38
C GLU A 241 3.89 -10.70 -5.55
N ALA A 242 4.89 -11.47 -5.17
CA ALA A 242 6.30 -11.13 -5.33
C ALA A 242 7.13 -12.39 -5.66
N PRO A 243 8.09 -12.26 -6.62
CA PRO A 243 8.25 -11.15 -7.56
C PRO A 243 7.14 -11.15 -8.63
N SER A 244 6.99 -10.04 -9.37
CA SER A 244 6.07 -9.99 -10.51
C SER A 244 6.46 -11.01 -11.58
N SER A 245 5.47 -11.76 -12.08
CA SER A 245 5.66 -12.69 -13.20
C SER A 245 5.74 -12.00 -14.56
N ALA A 246 5.33 -10.73 -14.64
CA ALA A 246 5.30 -9.97 -15.88
C ALA A 246 6.64 -9.32 -16.24
N LEU A 247 7.51 -9.09 -15.27
CA LEU A 247 8.76 -8.36 -15.49
C LEU A 247 9.91 -9.26 -15.93
N SER A 248 10.60 -8.86 -17.01
CA SER A 248 11.91 -9.41 -17.31
C SER A 248 12.95 -8.98 -16.25
N ASN A 249 14.04 -9.71 -16.12
CA ASN A 249 15.10 -9.34 -15.17
C ASN A 249 15.69 -7.95 -15.48
N GLU A 250 15.80 -7.58 -16.75
CA GLU A 250 16.30 -6.26 -17.16
C GLU A 250 15.36 -5.13 -16.72
N VAL A 251 14.05 -5.29 -16.92
CA VAL A 251 13.05 -4.30 -16.47
C VAL A 251 13.01 -4.21 -14.96
N ARG A 252 13.05 -5.35 -14.26
CA ARG A 252 13.10 -5.41 -12.80
C ARG A 252 14.29 -4.63 -12.24
N GLU A 253 15.48 -4.85 -12.80
CA GLU A 253 16.69 -4.15 -12.36
C GLU A 253 16.58 -2.63 -12.55
N LYS A 254 16.11 -2.18 -13.72
CA LYS A 254 15.89 -0.76 -14.01
C LYS A 254 14.86 -0.14 -13.05
N LEU A 255 13.76 -0.83 -12.84
CA LEU A 255 12.66 -0.39 -11.98
C LEU A 255 13.12 -0.29 -10.52
N CYS A 256 13.76 -1.32 -9.98
CA CYS A 256 14.30 -1.31 -8.63
C CYS A 256 15.38 -0.24 -8.43
N SER A 257 16.28 -0.08 -9.40
CA SER A 257 17.34 0.95 -9.36
C SER A 257 16.75 2.36 -9.38
N SER A 258 15.68 2.59 -10.15
CA SER A 258 14.99 3.89 -10.19
C SER A 258 14.36 4.25 -8.84
N ALA A 259 13.78 3.27 -8.14
CA ALA A 259 13.21 3.45 -6.81
C ALA A 259 14.28 3.83 -5.77
N VAL A 260 15.45 3.17 -5.81
CA VAL A 260 16.59 3.52 -4.96
C VAL A 260 17.12 4.92 -5.29
N ALA A 261 17.16 5.31 -6.57
CA ALA A 261 17.57 6.66 -6.97
C ALA A 261 16.63 7.73 -6.39
N LEU A 262 15.32 7.49 -6.40
CA LEU A 262 14.34 8.38 -5.76
C LEU A 262 14.56 8.45 -4.25
N ALA A 263 14.67 7.30 -3.57
CA ALA A 263 14.89 7.24 -2.12
C ALA A 263 16.15 8.01 -1.70
N ARG A 264 17.23 7.87 -2.47
CA ARG A 264 18.48 8.61 -2.26
C ARG A 264 18.32 10.11 -2.48
N ALA A 265 17.58 10.52 -3.52
CA ALA A 265 17.36 11.93 -3.83
C ALA A 265 16.58 12.69 -2.74
N VAL A 266 15.80 11.96 -1.93
CA VAL A 266 15.01 12.51 -0.82
C VAL A 266 15.56 12.11 0.55
N GLU A 267 16.75 11.48 0.61
CA GLU A 267 17.43 11.03 1.85
C GLU A 267 16.51 10.19 2.75
N TYR A 268 15.74 9.28 2.14
CA TYR A 268 14.62 8.59 2.76
C TYR A 268 15.01 7.79 4.01
N ARG A 269 14.16 7.84 5.05
CA ARG A 269 14.31 7.07 6.30
C ARG A 269 13.12 6.17 6.55
N GLY A 270 13.37 4.91 6.90
CA GLY A 270 12.36 3.88 7.19
C GLY A 270 12.00 3.04 5.98
N ALA A 271 10.90 2.31 6.07
CA ALA A 271 10.33 1.60 4.94
C ALA A 271 9.42 2.51 4.12
N GLY A 272 9.55 2.44 2.80
CA GLY A 272 8.71 3.13 1.85
C GLY A 272 8.47 2.28 0.61
N THR A 273 7.48 2.63 -0.17
CA THR A 273 7.14 1.91 -1.40
C THR A 273 6.99 2.90 -2.54
N VAL A 274 7.72 2.68 -3.61
CA VAL A 274 7.60 3.45 -4.85
C VAL A 274 6.67 2.69 -5.80
N GLU A 275 5.53 3.29 -6.13
CA GLU A 275 4.51 2.70 -6.98
C GLU A 275 4.65 3.14 -8.43
N TYR A 276 4.47 2.18 -9.36
CA TYR A 276 4.59 2.37 -10.80
C TYR A 276 3.39 1.78 -11.54
N LEU A 277 3.02 2.44 -12.64
CA LEU A 277 2.29 1.77 -13.72
C LEU A 277 3.30 1.13 -14.67
N TYR A 278 3.16 -0.16 -14.88
CA TYR A 278 3.88 -0.89 -15.92
C TYR A 278 2.95 -1.13 -17.10
N ASP A 279 3.38 -0.71 -18.27
CA ASP A 279 2.66 -0.94 -19.52
C ASP A 279 3.04 -2.31 -20.09
N ASP A 280 2.12 -3.23 -20.07
CA ASP A 280 2.31 -4.62 -20.52
C ASP A 280 2.60 -4.72 -22.03
N GLU A 281 2.22 -3.70 -22.81
CA GLU A 281 2.40 -3.69 -24.26
C GLU A 281 3.76 -3.13 -24.68
N SER A 282 4.18 -2.00 -24.09
CA SER A 282 5.45 -1.35 -24.41
C SER A 282 6.63 -1.84 -23.57
N GLY A 283 6.36 -2.45 -22.40
CA GLY A 283 7.38 -2.80 -21.42
C GLY A 283 7.96 -1.60 -20.66
N GLU A 284 7.34 -0.42 -20.79
CA GLU A 284 7.72 0.79 -20.07
C GLU A 284 7.07 0.85 -18.69
N PHE A 285 7.71 1.53 -17.74
CA PHE A 285 7.15 1.77 -16.42
C PHE A 285 7.21 3.26 -16.06
N PHE A 286 6.23 3.72 -15.29
CA PHE A 286 6.05 5.11 -14.95
C PHE A 286 5.71 5.28 -13.49
N PHE A 287 6.40 6.19 -12.81
CA PHE A 287 6.13 6.57 -11.43
C PHE A 287 4.71 7.09 -11.23
N ILE A 288 4.05 6.61 -10.19
CA ILE A 288 2.74 7.09 -9.75
C ILE A 288 2.90 7.94 -8.49
N GLU A 289 3.40 7.31 -7.43
CA GLU A 289 3.53 7.90 -6.10
C GLU A 289 4.52 7.13 -5.24
N MET A 290 4.88 7.70 -4.09
CA MET A 290 5.64 7.02 -3.07
C MET A 290 4.85 7.00 -1.77
N ASN A 291 4.55 5.81 -1.26
CA ASN A 291 3.95 5.64 0.04
C ASN A 291 5.04 5.67 1.11
N THR A 292 4.94 6.64 2.03
CA THR A 292 5.94 6.93 3.04
C THR A 292 5.71 6.14 4.34
N ARG A 293 5.41 4.86 4.21
CA ARG A 293 5.05 3.93 5.29
C ARG A 293 5.23 2.48 4.87
N ILE A 294 5.10 1.58 5.82
CA ILE A 294 4.91 0.16 5.52
C ILE A 294 3.55 -0.05 4.83
N GLN A 295 3.46 -1.00 3.92
CA GLN A 295 2.21 -1.34 3.23
C GLN A 295 1.60 -2.63 3.77
N VAL A 296 0.30 -2.86 3.47
CA VAL A 296 -0.43 -4.07 3.87
C VAL A 296 0.32 -5.30 3.36
N GLU A 297 0.73 -5.28 2.11
CA GLU A 297 1.35 -6.35 1.33
C GLU A 297 2.85 -6.56 1.56
N HIS A 298 3.45 -5.91 2.57
CA HIS A 298 4.86 -6.13 2.91
C HIS A 298 5.26 -7.60 3.16
N PRO A 299 4.37 -8.49 3.65
CA PRO A 299 4.71 -9.87 3.93
C PRO A 299 5.15 -10.69 2.72
N VAL A 300 4.70 -10.38 1.48
CA VAL A 300 5.20 -11.11 0.31
C VAL A 300 6.67 -10.80 0.03
N THR A 301 7.10 -9.55 0.27
CA THR A 301 8.52 -9.15 0.21
C THR A 301 9.33 -9.85 1.29
N GLU A 302 8.85 -9.86 2.53
CA GLU A 302 9.50 -10.58 3.64
C GLU A 302 9.68 -12.06 3.31
N SER A 303 8.67 -12.67 2.71
CA SER A 303 8.68 -14.11 2.38
C SER A 303 9.72 -14.47 1.33
N ILE A 304 9.95 -13.62 0.32
CA ILE A 304 10.92 -13.91 -0.75
C ILE A 304 12.34 -13.46 -0.42
N THR A 305 12.52 -12.50 0.52
CA THR A 305 13.84 -11.95 0.88
C THR A 305 14.37 -12.48 2.21
N GLY A 306 13.48 -12.88 3.11
CA GLY A 306 13.82 -13.26 4.49
C GLY A 306 14.09 -12.06 5.42
N ILE A 307 13.79 -10.82 4.98
CA ILE A 307 13.98 -9.60 5.76
C ILE A 307 12.71 -9.31 6.55
N ASP A 308 12.82 -9.09 7.86
CA ASP A 308 11.72 -8.56 8.68
C ASP A 308 11.68 -7.03 8.54
N LEU A 309 10.81 -6.52 7.66
CA LEU A 309 10.71 -5.11 7.34
C LEU A 309 10.25 -4.27 8.55
N VAL A 310 9.40 -4.80 9.41
CA VAL A 310 8.91 -4.10 10.59
C VAL A 310 10.00 -4.01 11.66
N ALA A 311 10.78 -5.06 11.84
CA ALA A 311 11.95 -5.05 12.72
C ALA A 311 13.00 -4.04 12.22
N GLU A 312 13.32 -4.02 10.92
CA GLU A 312 14.24 -3.03 10.32
C GLU A 312 13.75 -1.59 10.55
N MET A 313 12.47 -1.32 10.39
CA MET A 313 11.94 0.02 10.69
C MET A 313 12.18 0.45 12.14
N ILE A 314 11.99 -0.45 13.09
CA ILE A 314 12.22 -0.18 14.53
C ILE A 314 13.71 0.05 14.81
N LEU A 315 14.61 -0.73 14.21
CA LEU A 315 16.05 -0.58 14.33
C LEU A 315 16.55 0.74 13.75
N ILE A 316 16.09 1.08 12.53
CA ILE A 316 16.41 2.38 11.89
C ILE A 316 15.94 3.55 12.76
N ALA A 317 14.71 3.50 13.29
CA ALA A 317 14.18 4.54 14.18
C ALA A 317 14.90 4.59 15.52
N SER A 318 15.57 3.52 15.93
CA SER A 318 16.45 3.45 17.10
C SER A 318 17.83 4.09 16.84
N GLY A 319 18.12 4.47 15.60
CA GLY A 319 19.39 5.06 15.17
C GLY A 319 20.43 4.03 14.73
N GLU A 320 20.03 2.78 14.51
CA GLU A 320 20.90 1.76 13.93
C GLU A 320 20.97 1.94 12.39
N PRO A 321 22.12 1.70 11.77
CA PRO A 321 22.23 1.64 10.32
C PRO A 321 21.46 0.44 9.76
N LEU A 322 21.22 0.43 8.44
CA LEU A 322 20.67 -0.76 7.77
C LEU A 322 21.47 -2.01 8.12
N SER A 323 20.77 -3.05 8.56
CA SER A 323 21.40 -4.31 9.00
C SER A 323 21.89 -5.17 7.84
N ILE A 324 21.47 -4.87 6.61
CA ILE A 324 21.72 -5.65 5.40
C ILE A 324 22.13 -4.74 4.23
N LYS A 325 23.02 -5.26 3.37
CA LYS A 325 23.45 -4.57 2.15
C LYS A 325 22.71 -5.09 0.92
N GLN A 326 22.64 -4.27 -0.13
CA GLN A 326 21.91 -4.62 -1.35
C GLN A 326 22.38 -5.96 -1.96
N GLU A 327 23.68 -6.20 -1.99
CA GLU A 327 24.26 -7.42 -2.57
C GLU A 327 23.97 -8.71 -1.78
N GLU A 328 23.47 -8.60 -0.55
CA GLU A 328 23.09 -9.72 0.31
C GLU A 328 21.63 -10.14 0.10
N ILE A 329 20.83 -9.28 -0.55
CA ILE A 329 19.40 -9.53 -0.76
C ILE A 329 19.19 -10.35 -2.03
N ALA A 330 18.58 -11.51 -1.88
CA ALA A 330 18.28 -12.40 -3.00
C ALA A 330 16.82 -12.85 -2.95
N VAL A 331 16.17 -12.86 -4.12
CA VAL A 331 14.81 -13.42 -4.26
C VAL A 331 14.87 -14.95 -4.15
N ARG A 332 14.02 -15.51 -3.30
CA ARG A 332 13.86 -16.95 -3.11
C ARG A 332 12.41 -17.35 -3.31
N GLY A 333 12.15 -18.11 -4.36
CA GLY A 333 10.81 -18.61 -4.65
C GLY A 333 9.82 -17.51 -5.09
N HIS A 334 8.56 -17.72 -4.74
CA HIS A 334 7.44 -16.84 -5.08
C HIS A 334 6.45 -16.79 -3.91
N SER A 335 5.94 -15.63 -3.59
CA SER A 335 4.97 -15.43 -2.51
C SER A 335 3.72 -14.75 -3.03
N ILE A 336 2.57 -15.14 -2.49
CA ILE A 336 1.27 -14.54 -2.78
C ILE A 336 0.59 -14.21 -1.45
N GLU A 337 0.03 -13.03 -1.36
CA GLU A 337 -0.83 -12.57 -0.27
C GLU A 337 -2.24 -12.33 -0.79
N VAL A 338 -3.24 -12.67 0.01
CA VAL A 338 -4.64 -12.30 -0.22
C VAL A 338 -5.26 -11.71 1.03
N ARG A 339 -6.07 -10.67 0.85
CA ARG A 339 -6.70 -9.94 1.96
C ARG A 339 -8.01 -10.59 2.37
N ILE A 340 -8.06 -11.11 3.58
CA ILE A 340 -9.26 -11.70 4.16
C ILE A 340 -10.05 -10.61 4.86
N ASN A 341 -11.12 -10.17 4.21
CA ASN A 341 -12.01 -9.12 4.70
C ASN A 341 -13.33 -9.73 5.21
N ALA A 342 -13.93 -9.10 6.22
CA ALA A 342 -15.30 -9.40 6.68
C ALA A 342 -16.32 -8.77 5.71
N GLU A 343 -16.45 -9.37 4.54
CA GLU A 343 -17.31 -8.93 3.45
C GLU A 343 -17.99 -10.14 2.80
N ASP A 344 -19.20 -9.95 2.27
CA ASP A 344 -19.95 -10.99 1.55
C ASP A 344 -19.81 -10.81 0.02
N PRO A 345 -18.95 -11.58 -0.68
CA PRO A 345 -18.78 -11.50 -2.12
C PRO A 345 -20.09 -11.77 -2.89
N ALA A 346 -20.95 -12.66 -2.39
CA ALA A 346 -22.22 -12.97 -3.01
C ALA A 346 -23.24 -11.81 -2.91
N ASN A 347 -23.00 -10.85 -2.01
CA ASN A 347 -23.84 -9.68 -1.82
C ASN A 347 -23.05 -8.38 -2.06
N ASN A 348 -22.43 -8.28 -3.24
CA ASN A 348 -21.64 -7.11 -3.69
C ASN A 348 -20.60 -6.62 -2.66
N PHE A 349 -19.97 -7.56 -1.94
CA PHE A 349 -18.96 -7.28 -0.90
C PHE A 349 -19.46 -6.34 0.20
N MET A 350 -20.72 -6.51 0.60
CA MET A 350 -21.25 -5.76 1.73
C MET A 350 -20.47 -6.14 3.00
N PRO A 351 -20.04 -5.16 3.82
CA PRO A 351 -19.40 -5.44 5.09
C PRO A 351 -20.25 -6.34 5.98
N PHE A 352 -19.63 -7.34 6.60
CA PHE A 352 -20.28 -8.33 7.44
C PHE A 352 -19.65 -8.35 8.85
N PRO A 353 -19.94 -7.34 9.71
CA PRO A 353 -19.50 -7.39 11.10
C PRO A 353 -20.21 -8.54 11.83
N GLY A 354 -19.48 -9.26 12.67
CA GLY A 354 -20.03 -10.42 13.36
C GLY A 354 -19.07 -10.98 14.39
N ILE A 355 -19.43 -12.15 14.94
CA ILE A 355 -18.60 -12.88 15.90
C ILE A 355 -17.86 -13.99 15.17
N VAL A 356 -16.59 -14.16 15.47
CA VAL A 356 -15.77 -15.30 15.02
C VAL A 356 -16.17 -16.52 15.87
N SER A 357 -17.21 -17.23 15.43
CA SER A 357 -17.78 -18.37 16.17
C SER A 357 -16.94 -19.64 16.06
N GLU A 358 -16.17 -19.77 14.98
CA GLU A 358 -15.13 -20.77 14.79
C GLU A 358 -13.87 -20.08 14.26
N LEU A 359 -12.71 -20.63 14.54
CA LEU A 359 -11.46 -20.16 13.96
C LEU A 359 -10.57 -21.35 13.62
N ARG A 360 -10.45 -21.63 12.33
CA ARG A 360 -9.45 -22.57 11.81
C ARG A 360 -8.47 -21.80 10.92
N ILE A 361 -7.22 -21.83 11.33
CA ILE A 361 -6.11 -21.17 10.61
C ILE A 361 -5.30 -22.25 9.88
N PRO A 362 -5.02 -22.06 8.56
CA PRO A 362 -4.21 -23.00 7.81
C PRO A 362 -2.76 -23.01 8.31
N GLY A 363 -2.10 -24.13 8.13
CA GLY A 363 -0.72 -24.31 8.54
C GLY A 363 0.13 -25.02 7.51
N GLY A 364 1.32 -25.43 7.93
CA GLY A 364 2.31 -26.12 7.11
C GLY A 364 3.37 -25.21 6.49
N PRO A 365 4.42 -25.78 5.87
CA PRO A 365 5.54 -25.03 5.33
C PRO A 365 5.09 -23.97 4.31
N GLY A 366 5.58 -22.73 4.47
CA GLY A 366 5.27 -21.62 3.57
C GLY A 366 3.82 -21.14 3.63
N VAL A 367 3.14 -21.29 4.77
CA VAL A 367 1.85 -20.68 5.05
C VAL A 367 1.98 -19.80 6.27
N ARG A 368 1.60 -18.53 6.12
CA ARG A 368 1.56 -17.50 7.17
C ARG A 368 0.20 -16.82 7.15
N PHE A 369 -0.35 -16.54 8.31
CA PHE A 369 -1.58 -15.77 8.44
C PHE A 369 -1.38 -14.64 9.46
N ASP A 370 -1.27 -13.40 8.97
CA ASP A 370 -1.19 -12.21 9.82
C ASP A 370 -2.60 -11.72 10.09
N HIS A 371 -3.05 -11.81 11.34
CA HIS A 371 -4.45 -11.57 11.68
C HIS A 371 -4.63 -11.00 13.08
N MET A 372 -5.83 -10.47 13.34
CA MET A 372 -6.24 -9.95 14.63
C MET A 372 -7.30 -10.83 15.34
N LEU A 373 -7.55 -12.04 14.84
CA LEU A 373 -8.68 -12.88 15.21
C LEU A 373 -8.37 -13.85 16.34
N TYR A 374 -9.39 -14.15 17.15
CA TYR A 374 -9.45 -15.26 18.07
C TYR A 374 -10.91 -15.77 18.20
N HIS A 375 -11.11 -16.96 18.73
CA HIS A 375 -12.47 -17.52 18.92
C HIS A 375 -13.31 -16.64 19.86
N GLY A 376 -14.50 -16.25 19.43
CA GLY A 376 -15.39 -15.35 20.16
C GLY A 376 -15.12 -13.85 19.96
N TYR A 377 -14.12 -13.47 19.12
CA TYR A 377 -13.87 -12.06 18.83
C TYR A 377 -15.05 -11.42 18.08
N GLN A 378 -15.53 -10.29 18.63
CA GLN A 378 -16.55 -9.45 17.99
C GLN A 378 -15.88 -8.44 17.08
N ILE A 379 -16.12 -8.52 15.78
CA ILE A 379 -15.59 -7.57 14.79
C ILE A 379 -16.34 -6.24 14.94
N PRO A 380 -15.64 -5.14 15.26
CA PRO A 380 -16.29 -3.84 15.41
C PRO A 380 -16.67 -3.24 14.04
N PRO A 381 -17.88 -2.67 13.90
CA PRO A 381 -18.37 -2.12 12.63
C PRO A 381 -17.88 -0.68 12.34
N PHE A 382 -16.86 -0.20 13.04
CA PHE A 382 -16.42 1.20 13.01
C PHE A 382 -15.20 1.46 12.12
N TYR A 383 -14.54 0.40 11.65
CA TYR A 383 -13.26 0.46 10.94
C TYR A 383 -13.36 -0.31 9.62
N ASP A 384 -12.23 -0.44 8.92
CA ASP A 384 -12.14 -1.26 7.72
C ASP A 384 -12.50 -2.73 8.00
N SER A 385 -12.77 -3.48 6.95
CA SER A 385 -13.20 -4.87 7.00
C SER A 385 -12.06 -5.89 7.09
N LEU A 386 -10.79 -5.45 7.04
CA LEU A 386 -9.63 -6.35 7.00
C LEU A 386 -9.47 -7.12 8.31
N LEU A 387 -9.55 -8.45 8.22
CA LEU A 387 -9.40 -9.37 9.34
C LEU A 387 -7.97 -9.90 9.46
N GLY A 388 -7.33 -10.09 8.34
CA GLY A 388 -5.99 -10.63 8.23
C GLY A 388 -5.57 -10.85 6.79
N LYS A 389 -4.33 -11.29 6.63
CA LYS A 389 -3.68 -11.55 5.34
C LYS A 389 -3.22 -13.00 5.32
N LEU A 390 -3.68 -13.75 4.33
CA LEU A 390 -3.17 -15.09 4.08
C LEU A 390 -2.02 -15.00 3.09
N ILE A 391 -0.82 -15.34 3.54
CA ILE A 391 0.40 -15.31 2.77
C ILE A 391 0.87 -16.75 2.54
N VAL A 392 1.20 -17.07 1.30
CA VAL A 392 1.82 -18.33 0.94
C VAL A 392 3.14 -18.09 0.23
N HIS A 393 4.11 -18.99 0.44
CA HIS A 393 5.41 -18.95 -0.20
C HIS A 393 5.78 -20.34 -0.71
N ALA A 394 6.28 -20.43 -1.95
CA ALA A 394 6.76 -21.69 -2.56
C ALA A 394 7.93 -21.42 -3.51
N ASN A 395 8.55 -22.49 -4.04
CA ASN A 395 9.70 -22.35 -4.94
C ASN A 395 9.33 -21.77 -6.32
N THR A 396 8.07 -21.89 -6.73
CA THR A 396 7.54 -21.37 -8.01
C THR A 396 6.18 -20.73 -7.80
N ARG A 397 5.75 -19.90 -8.74
CA ARG A 397 4.42 -19.26 -8.74
C ARG A 397 3.31 -20.31 -8.73
N ASP A 398 3.38 -21.32 -9.59
CA ASP A 398 2.37 -22.39 -9.69
C ASP A 398 2.23 -23.14 -8.36
N ALA A 399 3.36 -23.47 -7.73
CA ALA A 399 3.35 -24.10 -6.42
C ALA A 399 2.79 -23.19 -5.32
N ALA A 400 2.98 -21.85 -5.42
CA ALA A 400 2.38 -20.89 -4.51
C ALA A 400 0.86 -20.81 -4.71
N ILE A 401 0.37 -20.81 -5.95
CA ILE A 401 -1.08 -20.83 -6.27
C ILE A 401 -1.73 -22.11 -5.71
N ILE A 402 -1.13 -23.27 -5.94
CA ILE A 402 -1.62 -24.55 -5.38
C ILE A 402 -1.66 -24.50 -3.85
N ARG A 403 -0.63 -23.91 -3.23
CA ARG A 403 -0.57 -23.72 -1.77
C ARG A 403 -1.63 -22.76 -1.27
N LEU A 404 -1.90 -21.67 -2.00
CA LEU A 404 -2.95 -20.72 -1.67
C LEU A 404 -4.32 -21.38 -1.71
N LYS A 405 -4.62 -22.13 -2.79
CA LYS A 405 -5.87 -22.90 -2.91
C LYS A 405 -6.11 -23.79 -1.69
N ARG A 406 -5.11 -24.59 -1.31
CA ARG A 406 -5.20 -25.46 -0.14
C ARG A 406 -5.39 -24.66 1.14
N ALA A 407 -4.58 -23.64 1.38
CA ALA A 407 -4.62 -22.84 2.59
C ALA A 407 -5.93 -22.05 2.72
N ALA A 408 -6.43 -21.47 1.64
CA ALA A 408 -7.73 -20.77 1.65
C ALA A 408 -8.90 -21.73 1.93
N ALA A 409 -8.86 -22.96 1.41
CA ALA A 409 -9.88 -23.98 1.68
C ALA A 409 -9.89 -24.46 3.16
N GLU A 410 -8.77 -24.32 3.87
CA GLU A 410 -8.69 -24.66 5.30
C GLU A 410 -9.19 -23.55 6.22
N LEU A 411 -9.25 -22.28 5.75
CA LEU A 411 -9.75 -21.15 6.53
C LEU A 411 -11.24 -21.39 6.90
N ASN A 412 -11.55 -21.21 8.20
CA ASN A 412 -12.94 -21.26 8.65
C ASN A 412 -13.14 -20.25 9.78
N PHE A 413 -14.17 -19.44 9.65
CA PHE A 413 -14.53 -18.39 10.59
C PHE A 413 -15.96 -18.59 11.18
N GLY A 414 -16.52 -19.80 10.99
CA GLY A 414 -17.89 -20.11 11.34
C GLY A 414 -18.89 -19.46 10.37
N GLU A 415 -19.87 -18.76 10.92
CA GLU A 415 -20.92 -18.11 10.12
C GLU A 415 -20.50 -16.76 9.52
N LEU A 416 -19.27 -16.28 9.84
CA LEU A 416 -18.78 -15.01 9.35
C LEU A 416 -18.52 -15.07 7.84
N LYS A 417 -19.11 -14.13 7.10
CA LYS A 417 -18.84 -13.98 5.67
C LYS A 417 -17.51 -13.26 5.46
N THR A 418 -16.69 -13.81 4.58
CA THR A 418 -15.37 -13.26 4.25
C THR A 418 -15.11 -13.32 2.75
N THR A 419 -14.06 -12.65 2.30
CA THR A 419 -13.60 -12.68 0.90
C THR A 419 -12.96 -14.02 0.50
N THR A 420 -12.84 -15.01 1.38
CA THR A 420 -12.23 -16.33 1.09
C THR A 420 -12.78 -17.00 -0.18
N PRO A 421 -14.12 -17.03 -0.45
CA PRO A 421 -14.65 -17.64 -1.68
C PRO A 421 -14.10 -17.01 -2.96
N LEU A 422 -13.93 -15.69 -2.99
CA LEU A 422 -13.33 -15.00 -4.13
C LEU A 422 -11.95 -15.58 -4.49
N PHE A 423 -11.12 -15.86 -3.48
CA PHE A 423 -9.78 -16.38 -3.74
C PHE A 423 -9.78 -17.84 -4.20
N LEU A 424 -10.76 -18.64 -3.75
CA LEU A 424 -10.96 -19.99 -4.25
C LEU A 424 -11.38 -20.01 -5.73
N ASP A 425 -12.13 -19.00 -6.18
CA ASP A 425 -12.49 -18.84 -7.58
C ASP A 425 -11.32 -18.29 -8.41
N LEU A 426 -10.58 -17.30 -7.88
CA LEU A 426 -9.43 -16.68 -8.58
C LEU A 426 -8.30 -17.67 -8.85
N VAL A 427 -8.02 -18.62 -7.95
CA VAL A 427 -6.98 -19.64 -8.17
C VAL A 427 -7.35 -20.67 -9.26
N GLU A 428 -8.56 -20.66 -9.76
CA GLU A 428 -9.02 -21.49 -10.90
C GLU A 428 -9.12 -20.67 -12.20
N ALA A 429 -9.05 -19.34 -12.14
CA ALA A 429 -9.20 -18.47 -13.29
C ALA A 429 -7.99 -18.60 -14.23
N GLU A 430 -8.21 -18.92 -15.49
CA GLU A 430 -7.16 -19.17 -16.50
C GLU A 430 -6.21 -17.97 -16.64
N ASP A 431 -6.73 -16.75 -16.67
CA ASP A 431 -5.92 -15.54 -16.77
C ASP A 431 -5.04 -15.30 -15.53
N VAL A 432 -5.54 -15.63 -14.32
CA VAL A 432 -4.75 -15.55 -13.08
C VAL A 432 -3.64 -16.59 -13.08
N LEU A 433 -3.96 -17.82 -13.51
CA LEU A 433 -2.96 -18.90 -13.65
C LEU A 433 -1.88 -18.52 -14.66
N ALA A 434 -2.27 -17.96 -15.79
CA ALA A 434 -1.34 -17.51 -16.84
C ALA A 434 -0.59 -16.22 -16.49
N GLY A 435 -0.96 -15.51 -15.41
CA GLY A 435 -0.44 -14.18 -15.12
C GLY A 435 -0.90 -13.08 -16.09
N ASN A 436 -1.99 -13.32 -16.81
CA ASN A 436 -2.54 -12.41 -17.84
C ASN A 436 -3.53 -11.42 -17.23
N ILE A 437 -3.11 -10.69 -16.20
CA ILE A 437 -3.94 -9.78 -15.40
C ILE A 437 -3.47 -8.33 -15.57
N HIS A 438 -4.36 -7.38 -15.31
CA HIS A 438 -4.08 -5.95 -15.29
C HIS A 438 -5.04 -5.23 -14.34
N THR A 439 -4.83 -3.96 -14.04
CA THR A 439 -5.58 -3.21 -13.01
C THR A 439 -7.10 -3.10 -13.25
N LYS A 440 -7.56 -3.36 -14.47
CA LYS A 440 -8.99 -3.33 -14.85
C LYS A 440 -9.56 -4.73 -15.09
N TRP A 441 -8.81 -5.82 -14.78
CA TRP A 441 -9.22 -7.18 -15.12
C TRP A 441 -10.32 -7.73 -14.19
N LEU A 442 -10.22 -7.47 -12.89
CA LEU A 442 -11.07 -8.15 -11.89
C LEU A 442 -12.55 -7.73 -11.96
N GLU A 443 -12.84 -6.46 -12.17
CA GLU A 443 -14.24 -5.97 -12.15
C GLU A 443 -15.11 -6.60 -13.25
N PRO A 444 -14.69 -6.62 -14.55
CA PRO A 444 -15.43 -7.34 -15.58
C PRO A 444 -15.54 -8.84 -15.33
N TRP A 445 -14.49 -9.46 -14.75
CA TRP A 445 -14.52 -10.88 -14.42
C TRP A 445 -15.53 -11.21 -13.32
N LEU A 446 -15.74 -10.31 -12.34
CA LEU A 446 -16.77 -10.47 -11.29
C LEU A 446 -18.19 -10.29 -11.81
N GLU A 447 -18.37 -9.61 -12.94
CA GLU A 447 -19.68 -9.37 -13.57
C GLU A 447 -20.09 -10.47 -14.59
N ALA A 448 -19.14 -11.31 -15.03
CA ALA A 448 -19.32 -12.37 -16.00
C ALA A 448 -19.93 -13.63 -15.35
#